data_9dac83ff778b263761116a07e64fef71
#
_entry.id   9dac83ff778b263761116a07e64fef71
#
_cell.length_a   1.000
_cell.length_b   1.000
_cell.length_c   1.000
_cell.angle_alpha   90.00
_cell.angle_beta   90.00
_cell.angle_gamma   90.00
#
_symmetry.space_group_name_H-M   'P 1'
#
loop_
_entity.id
_entity.type
_entity.pdbx_description
1 polymer ?
#
loop_
_entity_poly.entity_id
_entity_poly.type
_entity_poly.pdbx_seq_one_letter_code
_entity_poly.pdbx_strand_id
1 'polypeptide(L)'
;MTDPTPPQPARTIPVRTAPPVPPARSGKPAPVTGPWRPSMLMVAPHRLAFWLAMLILVVASGWWLLVQEDRVHGWFGLGYAVSPTLTHAAAMVFGFMPLFFAGFLFTAGPKWLRVEPLPVPRLQWPL
;
A
#
# COMPACT_ATOMS: atom_id res chain seq x y z
N MET A 1 70.91 21.07 9.61
CA MET A 1 70.89 19.59 9.48
C MET A 1 69.74 19.11 10.29
N THR A 2 68.53 19.06 9.67
CA THR A 2 67.29 18.72 10.33
C THR A 2 66.96 17.24 10.06
N ASP A 3 66.95 16.49 11.14
CA ASP A 3 66.67 15.06 11.13
C ASP A 3 65.24 14.81 10.70
N PRO A 4 64.93 13.92 9.72
CA PRO A 4 63.58 13.65 9.28
C PRO A 4 62.85 12.78 10.31
N THR A 5 61.73 13.30 10.84
CA THR A 5 60.83 12.60 11.74
C THR A 5 60.32 11.29 11.08
N PRO A 6 60.40 10.13 11.75
CA PRO A 6 59.95 8.88 11.17
C PRO A 6 58.43 8.87 10.95
N PRO A 7 57.94 8.22 9.88
CA PRO A 7 56.52 8.16 9.57
C PRO A 7 55.73 7.44 10.67
N GLN A 8 54.66 8.07 11.15
CA GLN A 8 53.74 7.45 12.12
C GLN A 8 53.08 6.20 11.52
N PRO A 9 53.01 5.10 12.27
CA PRO A 9 52.31 3.92 11.78
C PRO A 9 50.83 4.21 11.54
N ALA A 10 50.31 3.76 10.41
CA ALA A 10 48.92 3.92 10.04
C ALA A 10 47.97 3.32 11.12
N ARG A 11 47.09 4.18 11.63
CA ARG A 11 46.13 3.82 12.66
C ARG A 11 45.09 2.90 12.01
N THR A 12 45.24 1.59 12.19
CA THR A 12 44.23 0.60 11.78
C THR A 12 42.97 0.78 12.63
N ILE A 13 41.88 1.25 12.01
CA ILE A 13 40.59 1.34 12.64
C ILE A 13 40.05 -0.09 12.75
N PRO A 14 39.76 -0.62 13.94
CA PRO A 14 39.18 -1.96 14.07
C PRO A 14 37.81 -1.96 13.41
N VAL A 15 37.66 -2.70 12.31
CA VAL A 15 36.36 -2.95 11.70
C VAL A 15 35.54 -3.79 12.69
N ARG A 16 34.59 -3.15 13.36
CA ARG A 16 33.65 -3.84 14.25
C ARG A 16 32.79 -4.75 13.37
N THR A 17 33.12 -6.04 13.32
CA THR A 17 32.27 -7.04 12.70
C THR A 17 30.92 -7.03 13.41
N ALA A 18 29.87 -6.65 12.68
CA ALA A 18 28.51 -6.74 13.19
C ALA A 18 28.21 -8.20 13.62
N PRO A 19 27.52 -8.42 14.74
CA PRO A 19 27.13 -9.77 15.14
C PRO A 19 26.37 -10.45 14.00
N PRO A 20 26.53 -11.77 13.80
CA PRO A 20 25.85 -12.50 12.76
C PRO A 20 24.33 -12.26 12.88
N VAL A 21 23.73 -11.72 11.83
CA VAL A 21 22.28 -11.54 11.77
C VAL A 21 21.66 -12.94 11.83
N PRO A 22 20.79 -13.22 12.81
CA PRO A 22 20.10 -14.50 12.86
C PRO A 22 19.40 -14.75 11.53
N PRO A 23 19.40 -15.98 10.99
CA PRO A 23 18.71 -16.26 9.74
C PRO A 23 17.25 -15.83 9.87
N ALA A 24 16.82 -14.93 9.01
CA ALA A 24 15.44 -14.48 8.94
C ALA A 24 14.56 -15.74 8.86
N ARG A 25 13.71 -15.94 9.85
CA ARG A 25 12.72 -17.01 9.81
C ARG A 25 11.78 -16.73 8.63
N SER A 26 12.13 -17.25 7.47
CA SER A 26 11.26 -17.28 6.30
C SER A 26 10.14 -18.30 6.51
N GLY A 27 9.36 -18.10 7.56
CA GLY A 27 8.10 -18.78 7.71
C GLY A 27 7.17 -18.28 6.63
N LYS A 28 7.06 -18.99 5.51
CA LYS A 28 5.92 -18.79 4.61
C LYS A 28 4.67 -18.82 5.50
N PRO A 29 3.83 -17.77 5.47
CA PRO A 29 2.59 -17.82 6.21
C PRO A 29 1.84 -19.07 5.77
N ALA A 30 1.38 -19.86 6.73
CA ALA A 30 0.61 -21.07 6.46
C ALA A 30 -0.56 -20.71 5.53
N PRO A 31 -0.85 -21.52 4.51
CA PRO A 31 -1.99 -21.28 3.66
C PRO A 31 -3.25 -21.21 4.53
N VAL A 32 -4.00 -20.13 4.39
CA VAL A 32 -5.27 -19.94 5.11
C VAL A 32 -6.26 -20.93 4.50
N THR A 33 -6.31 -22.12 5.05
CA THR A 33 -7.26 -23.18 4.66
C THR A 33 -8.53 -23.01 5.49
N GLY A 34 -9.56 -22.44 4.90
CA GLY A 34 -10.87 -22.24 5.55
C GLY A 34 -11.84 -21.48 4.65
N PRO A 35 -13.16 -21.55 4.94
CA PRO A 35 -14.13 -20.77 4.21
C PRO A 35 -13.83 -19.28 4.33
N TRP A 36 -14.05 -18.54 3.26
CA TRP A 36 -13.81 -17.11 3.22
C TRP A 36 -14.61 -16.37 4.32
N ARG A 37 -13.96 -15.49 5.07
CA ARG A 37 -14.58 -14.65 6.09
C ARG A 37 -14.16 -13.20 5.88
N PRO A 38 -15.06 -12.22 6.10
CA PRO A 38 -14.71 -10.79 5.98
C PRO A 38 -13.49 -10.37 6.81
N SER A 39 -13.28 -11.00 7.97
CA SER A 39 -12.09 -10.77 8.81
C SER A 39 -10.76 -11.07 8.12
N MET A 40 -10.76 -11.87 7.05
CA MET A 40 -9.56 -12.14 6.24
C MET A 40 -9.05 -10.92 5.48
N LEU A 41 -9.89 -9.90 5.27
CA LEU A 41 -9.48 -8.62 4.70
C LEU A 41 -8.55 -7.86 5.64
N MET A 42 -8.76 -8.02 6.96
CA MET A 42 -7.96 -7.37 7.99
C MET A 42 -6.63 -8.08 8.29
N VAL A 43 -6.39 -9.26 7.73
CA VAL A 43 -5.16 -10.02 7.96
C VAL A 43 -3.95 -9.35 7.32
N ALA A 44 -4.15 -8.61 6.23
CA ALA A 44 -3.08 -7.91 5.54
C ALA A 44 -3.57 -6.57 4.98
N PRO A 45 -2.84 -5.45 5.20
CA PRO A 45 -3.29 -4.10 4.83
C PRO A 45 -3.58 -3.95 3.34
N HIS A 46 -2.80 -4.62 2.48
CA HIS A 46 -3.01 -4.58 1.03
C HIS A 46 -4.35 -5.19 0.59
N ARG A 47 -4.85 -6.21 1.31
CA ARG A 47 -6.14 -6.85 0.98
C ARG A 47 -7.30 -5.88 1.18
N LEU A 48 -7.29 -5.17 2.30
CA LEU A 48 -8.30 -4.16 2.59
C LEU A 48 -8.23 -3.01 1.58
N ALA A 49 -7.02 -2.51 1.29
CA ALA A 49 -6.82 -1.41 0.34
C ALA A 49 -7.32 -1.77 -1.07
N PHE A 50 -6.97 -2.95 -1.59
CA PHE A 50 -7.48 -3.41 -2.88
C PHE A 50 -9.00 -3.63 -2.87
N TRP A 51 -9.54 -4.21 -1.80
CA TRP A 51 -10.99 -4.43 -1.70
C TRP A 51 -11.76 -3.10 -1.72
N LEU A 52 -11.31 -2.10 -0.96
CA LEU A 52 -11.90 -0.77 -0.95
C LEU A 52 -11.73 -0.07 -2.30
N ALA A 53 -10.57 -0.18 -2.94
CA ALA A 53 -10.35 0.35 -4.29
C ALA A 53 -11.34 -0.24 -5.27
N MET A 54 -11.52 -1.56 -5.28
CA MET A 54 -12.47 -2.24 -6.17
C MET A 54 -13.91 -1.86 -5.86
N LEU A 55 -14.26 -1.68 -4.58
CA LEU A 55 -15.59 -1.20 -4.20
C LEU A 55 -15.87 0.20 -4.77
N ILE A 56 -14.93 1.13 -4.62
CA ILE A 56 -15.06 2.48 -5.18
C ILE A 56 -15.15 2.42 -6.70
N LEU A 57 -14.33 1.61 -7.36
CA LEU A 57 -14.37 1.43 -8.80
C LEU A 57 -15.76 0.99 -9.27
N VAL A 58 -16.32 -0.04 -8.64
CA VAL A 58 -17.64 -0.59 -9.00
C VAL A 58 -18.74 0.44 -8.75
N VAL A 59 -18.73 1.10 -7.59
CA VAL A 59 -19.74 2.12 -7.23
C VAL A 59 -19.65 3.33 -8.16
N ALA A 60 -18.45 3.84 -8.43
CA ALA A 60 -18.25 4.98 -9.34
C ALA A 60 -18.61 4.63 -10.78
N SER A 61 -18.32 3.42 -11.23
CA SER A 61 -18.71 2.94 -12.58
C SER A 61 -20.22 2.75 -12.69
N GLY A 62 -20.87 2.18 -11.67
CA GLY A 62 -22.32 2.04 -11.61
C GLY A 62 -23.03 3.41 -11.60
N TRP A 63 -22.52 4.33 -10.79
CA TRP A 63 -23.00 5.72 -10.81
C TRP A 63 -22.86 6.34 -12.19
N TRP A 64 -21.71 6.20 -12.83
CA TRP A 64 -21.48 6.74 -14.17
C TRP A 64 -22.41 6.11 -15.20
N LEU A 65 -22.64 4.81 -15.13
CA LEU A 65 -23.61 4.12 -15.98
C LEU A 65 -25.00 4.72 -15.82
N LEU A 66 -25.50 4.89 -14.59
CA LEU A 66 -26.81 5.49 -14.32
C LEU A 66 -26.95 6.90 -14.90
N VAL A 67 -25.89 7.71 -14.76
CA VAL A 67 -25.85 9.08 -15.34
C VAL A 67 -25.93 9.03 -16.86
N GLN A 68 -25.22 8.11 -17.51
CA GLN A 68 -25.23 7.99 -18.97
C GLN A 68 -26.60 7.50 -19.47
N GLU A 69 -27.18 6.52 -18.81
CA GLU A 69 -28.53 6.03 -19.13
C GLU A 69 -29.59 7.13 -18.98
N ASP A 70 -29.50 7.92 -17.90
CA ASP A 70 -30.44 9.03 -17.70
C ASP A 70 -30.28 10.13 -18.76
N ARG A 71 -29.04 10.42 -19.17
CA ARG A 71 -28.76 11.39 -20.25
C ARG A 71 -29.31 10.96 -21.61
N VAL A 72 -29.29 9.66 -21.91
CA VAL A 72 -29.73 9.13 -23.20
C VAL A 72 -31.24 8.92 -23.22
N HIS A 73 -31.80 8.41 -22.16
CA HIS A 73 -33.19 7.95 -22.14
C HIS A 73 -34.13 8.82 -21.28
N GLY A 74 -33.59 9.63 -20.38
CA GLY A 74 -34.38 10.47 -19.48
C GLY A 74 -35.21 9.71 -18.47
N TRP A 75 -34.81 8.45 -18.13
CA TRP A 75 -35.65 7.56 -17.33
C TRP A 75 -35.85 8.02 -15.89
N PHE A 76 -34.83 8.64 -15.31
CA PHE A 76 -34.84 9.00 -13.89
C PHE A 76 -35.05 10.50 -13.65
N GLY A 77 -34.81 11.35 -14.64
CA GLY A 77 -34.92 12.82 -14.51
C GLY A 77 -34.03 13.37 -13.40
N LEU A 78 -32.81 12.84 -13.26
CA LEU A 78 -31.91 13.14 -12.16
C LEU A 78 -31.49 14.60 -12.17
N GLY A 79 -31.82 15.34 -11.11
CA GLY A 79 -31.29 16.68 -10.85
C GLY A 79 -29.93 16.60 -10.16
N TYR A 80 -28.89 17.14 -10.78
CA TYR A 80 -27.53 17.10 -10.23
C TYR A 80 -27.15 18.44 -9.60
N ALA A 81 -26.87 18.44 -8.27
CA ALA A 81 -26.33 19.61 -7.59
C ALA A 81 -24.85 19.86 -7.94
N VAL A 82 -24.13 18.81 -8.31
CA VAL A 82 -22.71 18.85 -8.74
C VAL A 82 -22.61 18.13 -10.07
N SER A 83 -21.71 18.58 -10.94
CA SER A 83 -21.47 17.92 -12.22
C SER A 83 -21.16 16.44 -12.04
N PRO A 84 -21.91 15.51 -12.65
CA PRO A 84 -21.68 14.08 -12.55
C PRO A 84 -20.28 13.66 -13.01
N THR A 85 -19.75 14.34 -14.03
CA THR A 85 -18.38 14.13 -14.52
C THR A 85 -17.36 14.46 -13.46
N LEU A 86 -17.54 15.57 -12.73
CA LEU A 86 -16.65 15.95 -11.63
C LEU A 86 -16.74 14.96 -10.48
N THR A 87 -17.93 14.50 -10.13
CA THR A 87 -18.15 13.49 -9.08
C THR A 87 -17.46 12.17 -9.43
N HIS A 88 -17.63 11.69 -10.67
CA HIS A 88 -16.96 10.48 -11.12
C HIS A 88 -15.43 10.64 -11.13
N ALA A 89 -14.92 11.75 -11.68
CA ALA A 89 -13.48 12.02 -11.71
C ALA A 89 -12.90 12.10 -10.29
N ALA A 90 -13.59 12.78 -9.36
CA ALA A 90 -13.15 12.86 -7.97
C ALA A 90 -13.12 11.48 -7.28
N ALA A 91 -14.13 10.63 -7.50
CA ALA A 91 -14.15 9.28 -6.97
C ALA A 91 -12.99 8.42 -7.51
N MET A 92 -12.66 8.58 -8.79
CA MET A 92 -11.55 7.84 -9.41
C MET A 92 -10.18 8.35 -8.92
N VAL A 93 -9.97 9.67 -8.91
CA VAL A 93 -8.66 10.26 -8.59
C VAL A 93 -8.37 10.24 -7.09
N PHE A 94 -9.35 10.54 -6.25
CA PHE A 94 -9.15 10.66 -4.79
C PHE A 94 -9.62 9.43 -4.01
N GLY A 95 -10.45 8.59 -4.60
CA GLY A 95 -10.91 7.35 -3.98
C GLY A 95 -10.14 6.13 -4.49
N PHE A 96 -10.36 5.77 -5.77
CA PHE A 96 -9.80 4.54 -6.33
C PHE A 96 -8.26 4.55 -6.37
N MET A 97 -7.66 5.56 -6.99
CA MET A 97 -6.22 5.59 -7.23
C MET A 97 -5.37 5.50 -5.95
N PRO A 98 -5.60 6.31 -4.89
CA PRO A 98 -4.79 6.23 -3.67
C PRO A 98 -4.89 4.87 -2.98
N LEU A 99 -6.08 4.27 -2.93
CA LEU A 99 -6.28 2.96 -2.33
C LEU A 99 -5.62 1.84 -3.15
N PHE A 100 -5.70 1.91 -4.47
CA PHE A 100 -5.03 0.97 -5.35
C PHE A 100 -3.51 1.05 -5.20
N PHE A 101 -2.93 2.27 -5.21
CA PHE A 101 -1.51 2.48 -4.98
C PHE A 101 -1.08 2.05 -3.58
N ALA A 102 -1.86 2.33 -2.55
CA ALA A 102 -1.57 1.85 -1.19
C ALA A 102 -1.52 0.31 -1.16
N GLY A 103 -2.52 -0.37 -1.76
CA GLY A 103 -2.51 -1.83 -1.87
C GLY A 103 -1.25 -2.35 -2.57
N PHE A 104 -0.86 -1.71 -3.67
CA PHE A 104 0.34 -2.05 -4.42
C PHE A 104 1.63 -1.81 -3.61
N LEU A 105 1.75 -0.66 -2.95
CA LEU A 105 2.92 -0.33 -2.12
C LEU A 105 3.09 -1.29 -0.95
N PHE A 106 2.00 -1.70 -0.29
CA PHE A 106 2.06 -2.68 0.80
C PHE A 106 2.41 -4.10 0.33
N THR A 107 2.25 -4.41 -0.94
CA THR A 107 2.66 -5.71 -1.51
C THR A 107 4.06 -5.68 -2.10
N ALA A 108 4.35 -4.71 -2.94
CA ALA A 108 5.59 -4.63 -3.71
C ALA A 108 6.71 -3.88 -2.95
N GLY A 109 6.35 -2.85 -2.16
CA GLY A 109 7.30 -2.02 -1.43
C GLY A 109 8.27 -2.81 -0.54
N PRO A 110 7.80 -3.69 0.36
CA PRO A 110 8.69 -4.49 1.21
C PRO A 110 9.65 -5.36 0.40
N LYS A 111 9.19 -5.92 -0.72
CA LYS A 111 10.04 -6.74 -1.62
C LYS A 111 11.13 -5.91 -2.29
N TRP A 112 10.79 -4.72 -2.78
CA TRP A 112 11.74 -3.84 -3.45
C TRP A 112 12.77 -3.26 -2.48
N LEU A 113 12.32 -2.88 -1.29
CA LEU A 113 13.17 -2.31 -0.24
C LEU A 113 13.93 -3.39 0.57
N ARG A 114 13.63 -4.68 0.34
CA ARG A 114 14.19 -5.81 1.10
C ARG A 114 14.00 -5.67 2.62
N VAL A 115 12.86 -5.14 3.02
CA VAL A 115 12.47 -4.96 4.42
C VAL A 115 11.31 -5.91 4.77
N GLU A 116 11.16 -6.21 6.06
CA GLU A 116 10.01 -6.98 6.52
C GLU A 116 8.70 -6.22 6.32
N PRO A 117 7.61 -6.90 5.90
CA PRO A 117 6.29 -6.30 5.79
C PRO A 117 5.84 -5.73 7.15
N LEU A 118 5.21 -4.55 7.13
CA LEU A 118 4.64 -3.94 8.32
C LEU A 118 3.54 -4.85 8.92
N PRO A 119 3.65 -5.23 10.20
CA PRO A 119 2.61 -6.01 10.85
C PRO A 119 1.34 -5.18 11.02
N VAL A 120 0.19 -5.80 10.70
CA VAL A 120 -1.15 -5.17 10.75
C VAL A 120 -1.45 -4.44 12.07
N PRO A 121 -1.08 -4.96 13.26
CA PRO A 121 -1.34 -4.28 14.53
C PRO A 121 -0.73 -2.88 14.67
N ARG A 122 0.35 -2.60 13.93
CA ARG A 122 0.98 -1.26 13.92
C ARG A 122 0.27 -0.25 13.03
N LEU A 123 -0.60 -0.73 12.13
CA LEU A 123 -1.42 0.10 11.25
C LEU A 123 -2.82 0.34 11.81
N GLN A 124 -3.21 -0.41 12.84
CA GLN A 124 -4.41 -0.14 13.59
C GLN A 124 -4.15 1.08 14.45
N TRP A 125 -4.68 2.23 14.04
CA TRP A 125 -4.68 3.44 14.83
C TRP A 125 -5.30 3.12 16.20
N PRO A 126 -4.71 3.55 17.32
CA PRO A 126 -5.39 3.48 18.62
C PRO A 126 -6.60 4.41 18.57
N LEU A 127 -7.78 3.82 18.49
CA LEU A 127 -9.05 4.48 18.76
C LEU A 127 -9.25 4.60 20.26
#